data_d6bf4b0b539b7cb6d44f610a9009a6c8
#
_entry.id   d6bf4b0b539b7cb6d44f610a9009a6c8
#
_cell.length_a   1.000
_cell.length_b   1.000
_cell.length_c   1.000
_cell.angle_alpha   90.00
_cell.angle_beta   90.00
_cell.angle_gamma   90.00
#
_symmetry.space_group_name_H-M   'P 1'
#
loop_
_entity.id
_entity.type
_entity.pdbx_description
1 polymer ?
#
loop_
_entity_poly.entity_id
_entity_poly.type
_entity_poly.pdbx_seq_one_letter_code
_entity_poly.pdbx_strand_id
1 'polypeptide(L)'
;PILGKKLCEYPLIAASKSKYIERIFVSTDCPIISKISKNYNASIIKRPAKLATHEALGEDAFRHGYFEIKRILESENKKIKLMVLLFANAPTITNKLINEGVEILKKNSSLDSAVTTSIYNMWSPLRARKIDGEGTLKPFVPFETFGDPKTLNCDRDSQGDVWYADMGCSIVRPHCLERMETGLLPQKWMGQKISPVYQEAGCDIDYEWQVPVVEWWIKKYWDVTAKE
;
A
#
# COMPACT_ATOMS: atom_id res chain seq x y z
N PRO A 1 -5.97 17.15 9.50
CA PRO A 1 -4.92 16.51 10.28
C PRO A 1 -5.50 15.38 11.13
N ILE A 2 -4.69 14.35 11.37
CA ILE A 2 -5.01 13.22 12.24
C ILE A 2 -4.01 13.29 13.38
N LEU A 3 -4.51 13.31 14.63
CA LEU A 3 -3.66 13.41 15.83
C LEU A 3 -2.55 14.48 15.70
N GLY A 4 -2.89 15.64 15.15
CA GLY A 4 -1.99 16.78 14.98
C GLY A 4 -1.04 16.77 13.80
N LYS A 5 -0.99 15.68 13.01
CA LYS A 5 -0.14 15.57 11.81
C LYS A 5 -0.96 15.56 10.53
N LYS A 6 -0.39 16.05 9.44
CA LYS A 6 -0.99 15.89 8.10
C LYS A 6 -0.90 14.42 7.68
N LEU A 7 -1.89 13.92 6.95
CA LEU A 7 -1.99 12.52 6.55
C LEU A 7 -0.72 12.01 5.86
N CYS A 8 -0.18 12.79 4.93
CA CYS A 8 1.05 12.45 4.19
C CYS A 8 2.33 12.40 5.04
N GLU A 9 2.30 12.88 6.29
CA GLU A 9 3.48 12.82 7.17
C GLU A 9 3.71 11.43 7.74
N TYR A 10 2.66 10.64 7.94
CA TYR A 10 2.77 9.29 8.52
C TYR A 10 3.69 8.36 7.72
N PRO A 11 3.50 8.17 6.41
CA PRO A 11 4.42 7.36 5.62
C PRO A 11 5.83 7.94 5.56
N LEU A 12 5.99 9.27 5.60
CA LEU A 12 7.31 9.92 5.63
C LEU A 12 8.05 9.62 6.94
N ILE A 13 7.35 9.70 8.08
CA ILE A 13 7.91 9.36 9.39
C ILE A 13 8.30 7.87 9.43
N ALA A 14 7.43 6.98 8.96
CA ALA A 14 7.74 5.55 8.92
C ALA A 14 8.97 5.26 8.06
N ALA A 15 9.08 5.88 6.89
CA ALA A 15 10.23 5.75 6.00
C ALA A 15 11.50 6.31 6.64
N SER A 16 11.46 7.51 7.23
CA SER A 16 12.64 8.15 7.84
C SER A 16 13.20 7.41 9.07
N LYS A 17 12.35 6.65 9.77
CA LYS A 17 12.75 5.82 10.93
C LYS A 17 13.16 4.39 10.54
N SER A 18 13.02 3.98 9.28
CA SER A 18 13.41 2.65 8.82
C SER A 18 14.93 2.55 8.66
N LYS A 19 15.52 1.50 9.21
CA LYS A 19 16.96 1.24 9.10
C LYS A 19 17.43 0.82 7.70
N TYR A 20 16.49 0.57 6.78
CA TYR A 20 16.77 0.11 5.42
C TYR A 20 16.51 1.15 4.34
N ILE A 21 15.88 2.27 4.68
CA ILE A 21 15.61 3.33 3.71
C ILE A 21 16.83 4.27 3.62
N GLU A 22 17.49 4.27 2.47
CA GLU A 22 18.63 5.15 2.22
C GLU A 22 18.17 6.54 1.73
N ARG A 23 17.11 6.60 0.92
CA ARG A 23 16.58 7.85 0.35
C ARG A 23 15.07 7.80 0.23
N ILE A 24 14.45 8.94 0.49
CA ILE A 24 13.02 9.14 0.34
C ILE A 24 12.77 10.04 -0.86
N PHE A 25 11.85 9.61 -1.73
CA PHE A 25 11.39 10.39 -2.87
C PHE A 25 9.87 10.56 -2.78
N VAL A 26 9.40 11.77 -3.09
CA VAL A 26 7.96 12.07 -3.10
C VAL A 26 7.56 12.54 -4.49
N SER A 27 6.72 11.75 -5.17
CA SER A 27 6.13 12.13 -6.45
C SER A 27 4.85 12.91 -6.20
N THR A 28 4.87 14.21 -6.50
CA THR A 28 3.73 15.11 -6.27
C THR A 28 3.76 16.32 -7.21
N ASP A 29 2.59 16.85 -7.51
CA ASP A 29 2.36 18.15 -8.14
C ASP A 29 1.91 19.21 -7.13
N CYS A 30 1.56 18.78 -5.90
CA CYS A 30 1.06 19.64 -4.83
C CYS A 30 2.20 20.38 -4.12
N PRO A 31 2.24 21.73 -4.12
CA PRO A 31 3.27 22.50 -3.45
C PRO A 31 3.26 22.35 -1.92
N ILE A 32 2.10 22.06 -1.32
CA ILE A 32 1.98 21.85 0.13
C ILE A 32 2.65 20.54 0.52
N ILE A 33 2.35 19.44 -0.18
CA ILE A 33 2.99 18.13 0.05
C ILE A 33 4.49 18.24 -0.20
N SER A 34 4.89 18.91 -1.27
CA SER A 34 6.31 19.16 -1.58
C SER A 34 7.03 19.88 -0.43
N LYS A 35 6.40 20.93 0.15
CA LYS A 35 6.96 21.65 1.30
C LYS A 35 7.09 20.78 2.54
N ILE A 36 6.03 20.01 2.88
CA ILE A 36 6.03 19.08 4.02
C ILE A 36 7.14 18.04 3.86
N SER A 37 7.24 17.42 2.69
CA SER A 37 8.19 16.34 2.41
C SER A 37 9.66 16.74 2.60
N LYS A 38 9.99 18.01 2.35
CA LYS A 38 11.34 18.55 2.58
C LYS A 38 11.76 18.48 4.06
N ASN A 39 10.83 18.58 5.00
CA ASN A 39 11.11 18.46 6.44
C ASN A 39 11.57 17.03 6.82
N TYR A 40 11.36 16.07 5.95
CA TYR A 40 11.76 14.67 6.10
C TYR A 40 12.93 14.29 5.18
N ASN A 41 13.70 15.28 4.69
CA ASN A 41 14.81 15.10 3.76
C ASN A 41 14.43 14.35 2.47
N ALA A 42 13.17 14.45 2.05
CA ALA A 42 12.69 13.78 0.84
C ALA A 42 13.04 14.61 -0.41
N SER A 43 13.53 13.93 -1.44
CA SER A 43 13.71 14.48 -2.79
C SER A 43 12.37 14.52 -3.51
N ILE A 44 12.06 15.61 -4.19
CA ILE A 44 10.79 15.79 -4.89
C ILE A 44 10.94 15.38 -6.35
N ILE A 45 10.05 14.48 -6.79
CA ILE A 45 9.83 14.17 -8.19
C ILE A 45 8.59 14.95 -8.63
N LYS A 46 8.77 15.87 -9.57
CA LYS A 46 7.64 16.62 -10.13
C LYS A 46 6.76 15.68 -10.94
N ARG A 47 5.55 15.41 -10.44
CA ARG A 47 4.59 14.56 -11.13
C ARG A 47 4.04 15.29 -12.37
N PRO A 48 4.07 14.66 -13.56
CA PRO A 48 3.43 15.24 -14.75
C PRO A 48 1.92 15.40 -14.54
N ALA A 49 1.34 16.46 -15.07
CA ALA A 49 -0.10 16.77 -14.92
C ALA A 49 -1.00 15.59 -15.33
N LYS A 50 -0.65 14.87 -16.40
CA LYS A 50 -1.38 13.69 -16.85
C LYS A 50 -1.45 12.54 -15.84
N LEU A 51 -0.53 12.50 -14.85
CA LEU A 51 -0.50 11.52 -13.77
C LEU A 51 -1.04 12.08 -12.44
N ALA A 52 -1.64 13.26 -12.48
CA ALA A 52 -2.23 13.94 -11.32
C ALA A 52 -3.73 14.22 -11.51
N THR A 53 -4.37 13.58 -12.48
CA THR A 53 -5.83 13.63 -12.70
C THR A 53 -6.54 12.58 -11.87
N HIS A 54 -7.86 12.67 -11.75
CA HIS A 54 -8.68 11.66 -11.06
C HIS A 54 -8.70 10.32 -11.77
N GLU A 55 -8.49 10.31 -13.09
CA GLU A 55 -8.45 9.09 -13.90
C GLU A 55 -7.07 8.44 -13.93
N ALA A 56 -6.04 9.13 -13.44
CA ALA A 56 -4.68 8.61 -13.45
C ALA A 56 -4.55 7.44 -12.46
N LEU A 57 -4.04 6.31 -12.96
CA LEU A 57 -3.82 5.14 -12.13
C LEU A 57 -2.62 5.35 -11.20
N GLY A 58 -2.76 4.91 -9.95
CA GLY A 58 -1.66 4.95 -8.97
C GLY A 58 -0.43 4.18 -9.44
N GLU A 59 -0.62 3.07 -10.17
CA GLU A 59 0.45 2.27 -10.75
C GLU A 59 1.29 3.05 -11.77
N ASP A 60 0.68 3.93 -12.57
CA ASP A 60 1.42 4.78 -13.52
C ASP A 60 2.29 5.82 -12.80
N ALA A 61 1.79 6.36 -11.69
CA ALA A 61 2.56 7.26 -10.84
C ALA A 61 3.75 6.54 -10.18
N PHE A 62 3.58 5.29 -9.73
CA PHE A 62 4.68 4.47 -9.19
C PHE A 62 5.72 4.15 -10.27
N ARG A 63 5.29 3.74 -11.46
CA ARG A 63 6.18 3.46 -12.58
C ARG A 63 6.98 4.69 -13.01
N HIS A 64 6.32 5.83 -13.13
CA HIS A 64 7.00 7.10 -13.42
C HIS A 64 8.03 7.43 -12.34
N GLY A 65 7.65 7.37 -11.06
CA GLY A 65 8.54 7.61 -9.93
C GLY A 65 9.76 6.70 -9.96
N TYR A 66 9.56 5.40 -10.22
CA TYR A 66 10.64 4.43 -10.34
C TYR A 66 11.67 4.82 -11.40
N PHE A 67 11.23 5.15 -12.62
CA PHE A 67 12.17 5.50 -13.70
C PHE A 67 12.90 6.82 -13.45
N GLU A 68 12.26 7.81 -12.83
CA GLU A 68 12.93 9.04 -12.41
C GLU A 68 13.98 8.77 -11.33
N ILE A 69 13.67 7.95 -10.33
CA ILE A 69 14.62 7.55 -9.29
C ILE A 69 15.79 6.77 -9.91
N LYS A 70 15.49 5.84 -10.81
CA LYS A 70 16.50 5.04 -11.52
C LYS A 70 17.48 5.96 -12.24
N ARG A 71 16.98 6.93 -13.01
CA ARG A 71 17.80 7.91 -13.74
C ARG A 71 18.70 8.73 -12.80
N ILE A 72 18.14 9.19 -11.66
CA ILE A 72 18.91 9.96 -10.66
C ILE A 72 20.02 9.09 -10.07
N LEU A 73 19.71 7.86 -9.65
CA LEU A 73 20.69 6.99 -9.01
C LEU A 73 21.77 6.49 -9.99
N GLU A 74 21.42 6.23 -11.23
CA GLU A 74 22.39 5.86 -12.28
C GLU A 74 23.39 6.99 -12.54
N SER A 75 23.00 8.27 -12.49
CA SER A 75 23.93 9.39 -12.58
C SER A 75 24.90 9.50 -11.38
N GLU A 76 24.57 8.85 -10.27
CA GLU A 76 25.40 8.72 -9.07
C GLU A 76 26.16 7.38 -9.01
N ASN A 77 26.14 6.57 -10.07
CA ASN A 77 26.67 5.20 -10.10
C ASN A 77 26.06 4.27 -9.04
N LYS A 78 24.79 4.46 -8.73
CA LYS A 78 24.01 3.65 -7.77
C LYS A 78 22.91 2.89 -8.47
N LYS A 79 22.43 1.80 -7.82
CA LYS A 79 21.35 0.95 -8.33
C LYS A 79 20.26 0.79 -7.26
N ILE A 80 19.01 0.71 -7.70
CA ILE A 80 17.89 0.37 -6.84
C ILE A 80 17.96 -1.13 -6.52
N LYS A 81 18.03 -1.49 -5.25
CA LYS A 81 17.93 -2.88 -4.78
C LYS A 81 16.47 -3.27 -4.54
N LEU A 82 15.74 -2.44 -3.83
CA LEU A 82 14.32 -2.57 -3.54
C LEU A 82 13.66 -1.19 -3.60
N MET A 83 12.39 -1.15 -3.98
CA MET A 83 11.53 0.02 -3.85
C MET A 83 10.54 -0.21 -2.73
N VAL A 84 10.36 0.77 -1.86
CA VAL A 84 9.30 0.82 -0.86
C VAL A 84 8.27 1.82 -1.35
N LEU A 85 7.09 1.33 -1.71
CA LEU A 85 5.98 2.13 -2.22
C LEU A 85 5.02 2.41 -1.06
N LEU A 86 4.75 3.69 -0.82
CA LEU A 86 3.89 4.17 0.24
C LEU A 86 2.84 5.13 -0.34
N PHE A 87 1.60 5.00 0.11
CA PHE A 87 0.53 5.91 -0.25
C PHE A 87 0.44 7.06 0.75
N ALA A 88 0.20 8.27 0.25
CA ALA A 88 0.10 9.47 1.09
C ALA A 88 -1.13 9.48 2.00
N ASN A 89 -2.17 8.70 1.66
CA ASN A 89 -3.41 8.54 2.41
C ASN A 89 -3.46 7.26 3.25
N ALA A 90 -2.37 6.48 3.32
CA ALA A 90 -2.27 5.25 4.11
C ALA A 90 -1.37 5.44 5.34
N PRO A 91 -1.89 5.93 6.47
CA PRO A 91 -1.10 6.24 7.66
C PRO A 91 -0.85 5.02 8.57
N THR A 92 -1.50 3.88 8.29
CA THR A 92 -1.36 2.64 9.06
C THR A 92 -0.08 1.91 8.67
N ILE A 93 1.06 2.55 8.87
CA ILE A 93 2.38 2.03 8.54
C ILE A 93 3.39 2.43 9.63
N THR A 94 4.30 1.53 9.95
CA THR A 94 5.42 1.79 10.86
C THR A 94 6.76 1.43 10.19
N ASN A 95 7.85 1.98 10.71
CA ASN A 95 9.18 1.56 10.30
C ASN A 95 9.46 0.07 10.57
N LYS A 96 8.80 -0.52 11.57
CA LYS A 96 8.92 -1.97 11.88
C LYS A 96 8.37 -2.81 10.73
N LEU A 97 7.19 -2.47 10.19
CA LEU A 97 6.58 -3.15 9.04
C LEU A 97 7.43 -3.02 7.77
N ILE A 98 7.98 -1.83 7.51
CA ILE A 98 8.92 -1.63 6.39
C ILE A 98 10.14 -2.53 6.56
N ASN A 99 10.75 -2.54 7.76
CA ASN A 99 11.92 -3.35 8.04
C ASN A 99 11.63 -4.85 7.89
N GLU A 100 10.49 -5.33 8.36
CA GLU A 100 10.06 -6.72 8.24
C GLU A 100 9.93 -7.13 6.76
N GLY A 101 9.23 -6.35 5.95
CA GLY A 101 9.08 -6.64 4.53
C GLY A 101 10.42 -6.66 3.77
N VAL A 102 11.35 -5.77 4.11
CA VAL A 102 12.71 -5.80 3.55
C VAL A 102 13.45 -7.07 3.96
N GLU A 103 13.36 -7.48 5.23
CA GLU A 103 14.00 -8.72 5.71
C GLU A 103 13.44 -9.97 5.02
N ILE A 104 12.13 -10.04 4.78
CA ILE A 104 11.51 -11.13 4.03
C ILE A 104 12.15 -11.25 2.64
N LEU A 105 12.26 -10.15 1.91
CA LEU A 105 12.84 -10.16 0.57
C LEU A 105 14.36 -10.41 0.56
N LYS A 106 15.07 -10.01 1.61
CA LYS A 106 16.50 -10.35 1.77
C LYS A 106 16.71 -11.84 1.97
N LYS A 107 15.83 -12.49 2.71
CA LYS A 107 15.91 -13.93 3.01
C LYS A 107 15.46 -14.81 1.85
N ASN A 108 14.57 -14.33 0.98
CA ASN A 108 14.02 -15.11 -0.12
C ASN A 108 14.07 -14.33 -1.45
N SER A 109 15.05 -14.67 -2.28
CA SER A 109 15.26 -14.04 -3.59
C SER A 109 14.22 -14.43 -4.64
N SER A 110 13.42 -15.49 -4.41
CA SER A 110 12.37 -15.93 -5.35
C SER A 110 11.09 -15.11 -5.25
N LEU A 111 10.92 -14.32 -4.18
CA LEU A 111 9.76 -13.43 -4.01
C LEU A 111 9.93 -12.15 -4.81
N ASP A 112 8.84 -11.69 -5.40
CA ASP A 112 8.76 -10.42 -6.13
C ASP A 112 8.56 -9.23 -5.19
N SER A 113 7.71 -9.42 -4.19
CA SER A 113 7.37 -8.38 -3.22
C SER A 113 7.01 -8.92 -1.84
N ALA A 114 7.00 -8.00 -0.87
CA ALA A 114 6.43 -8.18 0.46
C ALA A 114 5.48 -6.99 0.73
N VAL A 115 4.23 -7.28 1.08
CA VAL A 115 3.14 -6.31 1.09
C VAL A 115 2.39 -6.39 2.41
N THR A 116 2.10 -5.24 3.03
CA THR A 116 1.28 -5.21 4.23
C THR A 116 -0.13 -5.73 3.94
N THR A 117 -0.58 -6.63 4.81
CA THR A 117 -1.86 -7.32 4.67
C THR A 117 -2.59 -7.41 6.00
N SER A 118 -3.89 -7.26 5.94
CA SER A 118 -4.79 -7.40 7.08
C SER A 118 -5.88 -8.42 6.79
N ILE A 119 -6.37 -9.09 7.84
CA ILE A 119 -7.49 -10.03 7.74
C ILE A 119 -8.81 -9.26 7.89
N TYR A 120 -9.64 -9.36 6.87
CA TYR A 120 -10.95 -8.70 6.82
C TYR A 120 -12.08 -9.67 6.47
N ASN A 121 -12.30 -10.69 7.30
CA ASN A 121 -13.28 -11.76 7.06
C ASN A 121 -14.72 -11.23 6.86
N MET A 122 -15.09 -10.11 7.49
CA MET A 122 -16.39 -9.48 7.25
C MET A 122 -16.57 -8.94 5.82
N TRP A 123 -15.49 -8.66 5.11
CA TRP A 123 -15.49 -8.19 3.71
C TRP A 123 -15.22 -9.31 2.71
N SER A 124 -15.50 -10.56 3.09
CA SER A 124 -15.34 -11.70 2.20
C SER A 124 -16.03 -11.48 0.85
N PRO A 125 -15.39 -11.82 -0.27
CA PRO A 125 -16.01 -11.76 -1.60
C PRO A 125 -17.33 -12.54 -1.70
N LEU A 126 -17.51 -13.61 -0.90
CA LEU A 126 -18.77 -14.35 -0.80
C LEU A 126 -19.93 -13.46 -0.36
N ARG A 127 -19.67 -12.43 0.46
CA ARG A 127 -20.70 -11.51 0.96
C ARG A 127 -20.94 -10.32 0.05
N ALA A 128 -20.06 -10.07 -0.91
CA ALA A 128 -20.16 -8.94 -1.82
C ALA A 128 -21.39 -9.08 -2.74
N ARG A 129 -22.09 -7.98 -2.94
CA ARG A 129 -23.28 -7.89 -3.79
C ARG A 129 -23.13 -6.73 -4.77
N LYS A 130 -23.81 -6.85 -5.88
CA LYS A 130 -24.04 -5.76 -6.84
C LYS A 130 -25.53 -5.53 -6.99
N ILE A 131 -25.91 -4.31 -7.35
CA ILE A 131 -27.30 -3.98 -7.69
C ILE A 131 -27.49 -4.27 -9.17
N ASP A 132 -28.53 -5.03 -9.52
CA ASP A 132 -28.90 -5.31 -10.91
C ASP A 132 -29.78 -4.20 -11.52
N GLY A 133 -30.17 -4.39 -12.78
CA GLY A 133 -31.03 -3.42 -13.49
C GLY A 133 -32.44 -3.26 -12.92
N GLU A 134 -32.87 -4.16 -12.03
CA GLU A 134 -34.15 -4.13 -11.33
C GLU A 134 -34.05 -3.52 -9.94
N GLY A 135 -32.86 -3.08 -9.52
CA GLY A 135 -32.62 -2.51 -8.20
C GLY A 135 -32.49 -3.58 -7.09
N THR A 136 -32.26 -4.84 -7.43
CA THR A 136 -32.11 -5.94 -6.47
C THR A 136 -30.66 -6.36 -6.26
N LEU A 137 -30.36 -6.89 -5.05
CA LEU A 137 -29.02 -7.40 -4.73
C LEU A 137 -28.78 -8.75 -5.36
N LYS A 138 -27.72 -8.87 -6.13
CA LYS A 138 -27.22 -10.13 -6.71
C LYS A 138 -25.80 -10.40 -6.22
N PRO A 139 -25.33 -11.65 -6.23
CA PRO A 139 -23.92 -11.95 -5.95
C PRO A 139 -22.99 -11.11 -6.82
N PHE A 140 -21.94 -10.50 -6.23
CA PHE A 140 -20.91 -9.81 -6.99
C PHE A 140 -20.04 -10.81 -7.76
N VAL A 141 -19.73 -11.94 -7.12
CA VAL A 141 -19.04 -13.11 -7.71
C VAL A 141 -20.00 -14.28 -7.66
N PRO A 142 -20.14 -15.10 -8.72
CA PRO A 142 -20.98 -16.30 -8.71
C PRO A 142 -20.62 -17.22 -7.53
N PHE A 143 -21.62 -17.76 -6.85
CA PHE A 143 -21.39 -18.59 -5.65
C PHE A 143 -20.61 -19.86 -5.96
N GLU A 144 -20.78 -20.43 -7.13
CA GLU A 144 -20.08 -21.62 -7.63
C GLU A 144 -18.56 -21.43 -7.66
N THR A 145 -18.07 -20.18 -7.72
CA THR A 145 -16.65 -19.85 -7.62
C THR A 145 -16.03 -20.25 -6.26
N PHE A 146 -16.87 -20.35 -5.22
CA PHE A 146 -16.45 -20.71 -3.86
C PHE A 146 -16.66 -22.21 -3.53
N GLY A 147 -17.05 -23.02 -4.51
CA GLY A 147 -17.36 -24.44 -4.34
C GLY A 147 -18.85 -24.75 -4.47
N ASP A 148 -19.32 -25.83 -3.81
CA ASP A 148 -20.77 -26.20 -3.83
C ASP A 148 -21.56 -25.11 -3.06
N PRO A 149 -22.48 -24.36 -3.73
CA PRO A 149 -23.29 -23.34 -3.07
C PRO A 149 -24.10 -23.85 -1.87
N LYS A 150 -24.46 -25.14 -1.83
CA LYS A 150 -25.22 -25.74 -0.73
C LYS A 150 -24.43 -25.81 0.58
N THR A 151 -23.11 -25.76 0.52
CA THR A 151 -22.23 -25.80 1.70
C THR A 151 -21.89 -24.42 2.23
N LEU A 152 -22.21 -23.35 1.48
CA LEU A 152 -21.93 -21.99 1.86
C LEU A 152 -22.90 -21.49 2.94
N ASN A 153 -22.38 -20.73 3.88
CA ASN A 153 -23.18 -20.18 4.99
C ASN A 153 -22.74 -18.74 5.35
N CYS A 154 -23.40 -18.13 6.33
CA CYS A 154 -23.16 -16.76 6.73
C CYS A 154 -22.10 -16.61 7.83
N ASP A 155 -21.52 -17.70 8.30
CA ASP A 155 -20.47 -17.63 9.32
C ASP A 155 -19.26 -16.88 8.76
N ARG A 156 -18.79 -15.90 9.54
CA ARG A 156 -17.69 -15.04 9.14
C ARG A 156 -16.41 -15.82 8.83
N ASP A 157 -16.15 -16.86 9.59
CA ASP A 157 -14.90 -17.59 9.56
C ASP A 157 -15.01 -18.93 8.77
N SER A 158 -16.20 -19.26 8.25
CA SER A 158 -16.46 -20.55 7.55
C SER A 158 -15.69 -20.73 6.24
N GLN A 159 -15.20 -19.64 5.63
CA GLN A 159 -14.46 -19.65 4.37
C GLN A 159 -12.94 -19.47 4.55
N GLY A 160 -12.47 -19.54 5.80
CA GLY A 160 -11.09 -19.23 6.15
C GLY A 160 -10.79 -17.73 6.15
N ASP A 161 -9.53 -17.39 6.37
CA ASP A 161 -9.10 -15.99 6.44
C ASP A 161 -9.06 -15.32 5.07
N VAL A 162 -9.63 -14.13 5.02
CA VAL A 162 -9.65 -13.27 3.82
C VAL A 162 -8.61 -12.17 4.00
N TRP A 163 -7.52 -12.30 3.25
CA TRP A 163 -6.39 -11.39 3.30
C TRP A 163 -6.53 -10.28 2.26
N TYR A 164 -6.36 -9.05 2.71
CA TYR A 164 -6.34 -7.87 1.84
C TYR A 164 -4.97 -7.21 1.90
N ALA A 165 -4.42 -6.83 0.74
CA ALA A 165 -3.38 -5.83 0.68
C ALA A 165 -3.98 -4.50 1.15
N ASP A 166 -3.55 -4.02 2.31
CA ASP A 166 -4.18 -2.89 3.02
C ASP A 166 -3.63 -1.52 2.64
N MET A 167 -2.86 -1.46 1.56
CA MET A 167 -2.28 -0.26 0.95
C MET A 167 -1.30 0.50 1.85
N GLY A 168 -0.92 -0.04 3.03
CA GLY A 168 0.07 0.59 3.90
C GLY A 168 1.45 0.66 3.25
N CYS A 169 1.95 -0.48 2.80
CA CYS A 169 3.29 -0.59 2.23
C CYS A 169 3.41 -1.73 1.24
N SER A 170 4.10 -1.49 0.12
CA SER A 170 4.56 -2.54 -0.78
C SER A 170 6.08 -2.41 -0.98
N ILE A 171 6.84 -3.41 -0.55
CA ILE A 171 8.28 -3.51 -0.83
C ILE A 171 8.44 -4.39 -2.05
N VAL A 172 8.95 -3.85 -3.14
CA VAL A 172 8.99 -4.54 -4.43
C VAL A 172 10.39 -4.56 -5.04
N ARG A 173 10.68 -5.60 -5.82
CA ARG A 173 11.89 -5.64 -6.63
C ARG A 173 11.74 -4.77 -7.87
N PRO A 174 12.84 -4.21 -8.41
CA PRO A 174 12.82 -3.35 -9.59
C PRO A 174 12.03 -3.90 -10.79
N HIS A 175 12.15 -5.19 -11.08
CA HIS A 175 11.47 -5.80 -12.21
C HIS A 175 9.94 -5.74 -12.14
N CYS A 176 9.35 -5.64 -10.94
CA CYS A 176 7.90 -5.47 -10.76
C CYS A 176 7.40 -4.16 -11.36
N LEU A 177 8.23 -3.11 -11.33
CA LEU A 177 7.91 -1.80 -11.91
C LEU A 177 8.36 -1.67 -13.37
N GLU A 178 9.40 -2.40 -13.76
CA GLU A 178 9.91 -2.43 -15.14
C GLU A 178 8.98 -3.22 -16.07
N ARG A 179 8.42 -4.33 -15.57
CA ARG A 179 7.53 -5.25 -16.31
C ARG A 179 6.19 -5.41 -15.60
N MET A 180 5.57 -4.28 -15.28
CA MET A 180 4.34 -4.25 -14.47
C MET A 180 3.18 -5.02 -15.12
N GLU A 181 3.16 -5.12 -16.45
CA GLU A 181 2.17 -5.89 -17.20
C GLU A 181 2.12 -7.38 -16.83
N THR A 182 3.19 -7.92 -16.25
CA THR A 182 3.27 -9.34 -15.83
C THR A 182 2.75 -9.56 -14.41
N GLY A 183 2.44 -8.52 -13.66
CA GLY A 183 1.98 -8.61 -12.27
C GLY A 183 0.52 -9.05 -12.14
N LEU A 184 0.16 -9.53 -10.96
CA LEU A 184 -1.20 -9.93 -10.62
C LEU A 184 -2.12 -8.71 -10.51
N LEU A 185 -3.35 -8.85 -11.01
CA LEU A 185 -4.41 -7.87 -10.82
C LEU A 185 -4.89 -7.87 -9.36
N PRO A 186 -5.41 -6.75 -8.87
CA PRO A 186 -5.47 -5.43 -9.51
C PRO A 186 -4.20 -4.61 -9.32
N GLN A 187 -3.31 -4.96 -8.39
CA GLN A 187 -2.13 -4.20 -8.04
C GLN A 187 -0.87 -4.78 -8.71
N LYS A 188 -0.73 -4.60 -10.02
CA LYS A 188 0.32 -5.21 -10.84
C LYS A 188 1.76 -4.90 -10.38
N TRP A 189 1.99 -3.77 -9.69
CA TRP A 189 3.30 -3.44 -9.13
C TRP A 189 3.81 -4.41 -8.06
N MET A 190 2.96 -5.28 -7.54
CA MET A 190 3.34 -6.28 -6.53
C MET A 190 4.02 -7.52 -7.15
N GLY A 191 3.97 -7.69 -8.48
CA GLY A 191 4.48 -8.87 -9.16
C GLY A 191 3.54 -10.07 -9.03
N GLN A 192 4.11 -11.29 -9.03
CA GLN A 192 3.34 -12.54 -8.96
C GLN A 192 3.55 -13.30 -7.65
N LYS A 193 4.79 -13.31 -7.13
CA LYS A 193 5.15 -14.02 -5.89
C LYS A 193 5.22 -13.02 -4.73
N ILE A 194 4.07 -12.81 -4.11
CA ILE A 194 3.84 -11.79 -3.08
C ILE A 194 3.87 -12.45 -1.71
N SER A 195 4.72 -11.96 -0.80
CA SER A 195 4.70 -12.38 0.61
C SER A 195 3.88 -11.41 1.45
N PRO A 196 3.02 -11.89 2.35
CA PRO A 196 2.35 -11.01 3.30
C PRO A 196 3.33 -10.47 4.34
N VAL A 197 3.13 -9.22 4.73
CA VAL A 197 3.63 -8.61 5.97
C VAL A 197 2.39 -8.33 6.80
N TYR A 198 2.16 -9.14 7.81
CA TYR A 198 0.92 -9.06 8.59
C TYR A 198 0.84 -7.80 9.44
N GLN A 199 -0.31 -7.15 9.39
CA GLN A 199 -0.73 -6.15 10.37
C GLN A 199 -2.22 -6.26 10.68
N GLU A 200 -2.67 -5.68 11.79
CA GLU A 200 -4.07 -5.65 12.17
C GLU A 200 -4.71 -4.35 11.67
N ALA A 201 -5.86 -4.47 11.00
CA ALA A 201 -6.72 -3.35 10.62
C ALA A 201 -6.01 -2.20 9.86
N GLY A 202 -5.00 -2.53 9.04
CA GLY A 202 -4.36 -1.56 8.18
C GLY A 202 -5.33 -1.05 7.12
N CYS A 203 -5.34 0.25 6.87
CA CYS A 203 -6.17 0.84 5.82
C CYS A 203 -5.63 2.19 5.36
N ASP A 204 -6.04 2.60 4.17
CA ASP A 204 -5.96 3.96 3.68
C ASP A 204 -7.23 4.75 4.03
N ILE A 205 -7.19 6.06 3.85
CA ILE A 205 -8.32 6.94 4.12
C ILE A 205 -8.84 7.52 2.81
N ASP A 206 -10.02 7.08 2.42
CA ASP A 206 -10.80 7.62 1.32
C ASP A 206 -12.09 8.33 1.80
N TYR A 207 -12.57 7.95 3.00
CA TYR A 207 -13.80 8.46 3.58
C TYR A 207 -13.60 8.95 5.00
N GLU A 208 -14.39 9.94 5.41
CA GLU A 208 -14.30 10.54 6.74
C GLU A 208 -14.54 9.54 7.88
N TRP A 209 -15.42 8.56 7.69
CA TRP A 209 -15.69 7.53 8.69
C TRP A 209 -14.50 6.63 9.02
N GLN A 210 -13.47 6.57 8.15
CA GLN A 210 -12.24 5.80 8.38
C GLN A 210 -11.30 6.51 9.38
N VAL A 211 -11.44 7.82 9.56
CA VAL A 211 -10.56 8.61 10.43
C VAL A 211 -10.51 8.07 11.85
N PRO A 212 -11.63 7.79 12.55
CA PRO A 212 -11.59 7.23 13.91
C PRO A 212 -10.89 5.86 14.00
N VAL A 213 -11.03 5.03 12.97
CA VAL A 213 -10.35 3.73 12.88
C VAL A 213 -8.84 3.91 12.82
N VAL A 214 -8.39 4.82 11.97
CA VAL A 214 -6.98 5.16 11.81
C VAL A 214 -6.41 5.81 13.08
N GLU A 215 -7.12 6.70 13.72
CA GLU A 215 -6.69 7.28 15.00
C GLU A 215 -6.53 6.22 16.09
N TRP A 216 -7.46 5.26 16.16
CA TRP A 216 -7.32 4.12 17.06
C TRP A 216 -6.08 3.30 16.73
N TRP A 217 -5.86 2.99 15.44
CA TRP A 217 -4.70 2.23 14.97
C TRP A 217 -3.38 2.93 15.33
N ILE A 218 -3.28 4.23 15.08
CA ILE A 218 -2.09 5.02 15.39
C ILE A 218 -1.82 5.00 16.89
N LYS A 219 -2.85 5.22 17.73
CA LYS A 219 -2.72 5.20 19.20
C LYS A 219 -2.26 3.83 19.71
N LYS A 220 -2.64 2.75 19.04
CA LYS A 220 -2.31 1.38 19.47
C LYS A 220 -0.92 0.91 18.99
N TYR A 221 -0.55 1.22 17.76
CA TYR A 221 0.62 0.62 17.09
C TYR A 221 1.78 1.57 16.86
N TRP A 222 1.52 2.88 16.82
CA TRP A 222 2.62 3.83 16.77
C TRP A 222 3.23 4.01 18.15
N ASP A 223 4.53 3.82 18.27
CA ASP A 223 5.29 4.20 19.46
C ASP A 223 5.28 5.73 19.61
N VAL A 224 4.25 6.26 20.27
CA VAL A 224 4.11 7.71 20.55
C VAL A 224 5.17 8.16 21.58
N THR A 225 5.89 7.21 22.19
CA THR A 225 6.88 7.46 23.25
C THR A 225 8.31 7.62 22.75
N ALA A 226 8.59 7.41 21.48
CA ALA A 226 9.87 7.85 20.92
C ALA A 226 9.83 9.39 20.81
N LYS A 227 10.13 10.06 21.93
CA LYS A 227 10.45 11.50 21.96
C LYS A 227 11.50 11.78 20.89
N GLU A 228 11.26 12.87 20.17
CA GLU A 228 12.09 13.51 19.16
C GLU A 228 13.58 13.52 19.47
#